data_78d134fc59a8e3a45c9969f39b72af81
#
_entry.id   78d134fc59a8e3a45c9969f39b72af81
#
_cell.length_a   1.000
_cell.length_b   1.000
_cell.length_c   1.000
_cell.angle_alpha   90.00
_cell.angle_beta   90.00
_cell.angle_gamma   90.00
#
_symmetry.space_group_name_H-M   'P 1'
#
loop_
_entity.id
_entity.type
_entity.pdbx_description
1 polymer ?
#
loop_
_entity_poly.entity_id
_entity_poly.type
_entity_poly.pdbx_seq_one_letter_code
_entity_poly.pdbx_strand_id
1 'polypeptide(L)'
;MGMVTSDPIADMLTRIRNANTAKHDTVDVPASKMKIAIADILLNEGYIAKYDIVEDGSFKTIRITLKYGVDKNEKVISGLKRISKPGLRVYANSEELPRVLGGLGTAIISTNQGVITDKEARKLGVGGEVLCFIW
;
A
#
# COMPACT_ATOMS: atom_id res chain seq x y z
N MET A 1 12.25 8.97 -28.46
CA MET A 1 11.41 9.06 -27.24
C MET A 1 11.68 7.88 -26.33
N GLY A 2 11.99 8.14 -25.08
CA GLY A 2 12.24 7.07 -24.13
C GLY A 2 10.96 6.31 -23.75
N MET A 3 11.13 5.08 -23.28
CA MET A 3 10.02 4.31 -22.73
C MET A 3 9.60 4.90 -21.39
N VAL A 4 8.30 5.05 -21.20
CA VAL A 4 7.74 5.43 -19.92
C VAL A 4 7.48 4.16 -19.14
N THR A 5 8.18 3.99 -18.01
CA THR A 5 7.96 2.86 -17.13
C THR A 5 6.80 3.16 -16.20
N SER A 6 5.76 2.34 -16.29
CA SER A 6 4.58 2.47 -15.45
C SER A 6 4.84 1.82 -14.09
N ASP A 7 4.42 2.50 -13.02
CA ASP A 7 4.43 1.95 -11.66
C ASP A 7 3.05 2.15 -11.03
N PRO A 8 2.14 1.17 -11.22
CA PRO A 8 0.78 1.27 -10.68
C PRO A 8 0.74 1.36 -9.15
N ILE A 9 1.69 0.75 -8.45
CA ILE A 9 1.77 0.83 -6.99
C ILE A 9 2.14 2.25 -6.57
N ALA A 10 3.16 2.83 -7.19
CA ALA A 10 3.55 4.21 -6.90
C ALA A 10 2.40 5.18 -7.17
N ASP A 11 1.65 4.98 -8.25
CA ASP A 11 0.48 5.77 -8.57
C ASP A 11 -0.59 5.66 -7.47
N MET A 12 -0.86 4.45 -7.00
CA MET A 12 -1.80 4.20 -5.89
C MET A 12 -1.37 4.96 -4.63
N LEU A 13 -0.09 4.85 -4.25
CA LEU A 13 0.42 5.52 -3.05
C LEU A 13 0.34 7.04 -3.19
N THR A 14 0.63 7.57 -4.38
CA THR A 14 0.56 9.01 -4.66
C THR A 14 -0.88 9.51 -4.57
N ARG A 15 -1.84 8.77 -5.11
CA ARG A 15 -3.26 9.12 -5.03
C ARG A 15 -3.73 9.17 -3.58
N ILE A 16 -3.37 8.17 -2.78
CA ILE A 16 -3.71 8.13 -1.35
C ILE A 16 -3.06 9.32 -0.63
N ARG A 17 -1.78 9.58 -0.88
CA ARG A 17 -1.05 10.69 -0.26
C ARG A 17 -1.70 12.03 -0.57
N ASN A 18 -2.02 12.27 -1.84
CA ASN A 18 -2.64 13.53 -2.26
C ASN A 18 -4.03 13.71 -1.67
N ALA A 19 -4.86 12.67 -1.67
CA ALA A 19 -6.19 12.70 -1.08
C ALA A 19 -6.13 12.95 0.43
N ASN A 20 -5.16 12.32 1.10
CA ASN A 20 -4.94 12.49 2.53
C ASN A 20 -4.52 13.93 2.87
N THR A 21 -3.63 14.50 2.07
CA THR A 21 -3.18 15.89 2.24
C THR A 21 -4.31 16.89 1.98
N ALA A 22 -5.14 16.62 0.97
CA ALA A 22 -6.31 17.46 0.65
C ALA A 22 -7.51 17.19 1.57
N LYS A 23 -7.40 16.24 2.48
CA LYS A 23 -8.45 15.87 3.45
C LYS A 23 -9.74 15.38 2.80
N HIS A 24 -9.59 14.66 1.69
CA HIS A 24 -10.72 14.03 1.02
C HIS A 24 -11.24 12.84 1.85
N ASP A 25 -12.53 12.56 1.75
CA ASP A 25 -13.12 11.40 2.42
C ASP A 25 -12.76 10.10 1.70
N THR A 26 -12.73 10.13 0.37
CA THR A 26 -12.45 8.95 -0.46
C THR A 26 -11.44 9.26 -1.54
N VAL A 27 -10.83 8.19 -2.06
CA VAL A 27 -9.94 8.26 -3.23
C VAL A 27 -10.18 7.02 -4.09
N ASP A 28 -10.21 7.21 -5.40
CA ASP A 28 -10.41 6.13 -6.36
C ASP A 28 -9.09 5.76 -7.02
N VAL A 29 -8.83 4.47 -7.11
CA VAL A 29 -7.60 3.91 -7.69
C VAL A 29 -8.02 2.80 -8.68
N PRO A 30 -7.45 2.77 -9.90
CA PRO A 30 -7.72 1.64 -10.81
C PRO A 30 -7.39 0.32 -10.14
N ALA A 31 -8.30 -0.67 -10.26
CA ALA A 31 -8.16 -1.94 -9.56
C ALA A 31 -7.19 -2.89 -10.27
N SER A 32 -6.47 -3.67 -9.47
CA SER A 32 -5.72 -4.84 -9.89
C SER A 32 -5.63 -5.77 -8.69
N LYS A 33 -5.28 -7.03 -8.91
CA LYS A 33 -5.13 -7.99 -7.81
C LYS A 33 -4.12 -7.50 -6.77
N MET A 34 -3.00 -6.97 -7.24
CA MET A 34 -1.94 -6.45 -6.37
C MET A 34 -2.45 -5.27 -5.54
N LYS A 35 -3.11 -4.31 -6.17
CA LYS A 35 -3.60 -3.12 -5.48
C LYS A 35 -4.75 -3.43 -4.53
N ILE A 36 -5.60 -4.39 -4.85
CA ILE A 36 -6.64 -4.87 -3.94
C ILE A 36 -6.02 -5.50 -2.70
N ALA A 37 -4.96 -6.31 -2.88
CA ALA A 37 -4.24 -6.91 -1.77
C ALA A 37 -3.62 -5.84 -0.86
N ILE A 38 -3.05 -4.79 -1.45
CA ILE A 38 -2.50 -3.66 -0.69
C ILE A 38 -3.62 -2.94 0.10
N ALA A 39 -4.75 -2.67 -0.55
CA ALA A 39 -5.89 -2.04 0.12
C ALA A 39 -6.40 -2.88 1.30
N ASP A 40 -6.43 -4.19 1.15
CA ASP A 40 -6.83 -5.10 2.21
C ASP A 40 -5.88 -5.03 3.41
N ILE A 41 -4.57 -4.95 3.16
CA ILE A 41 -3.58 -4.76 4.21
C ILE A 41 -3.79 -3.42 4.92
N LEU A 42 -4.01 -2.34 4.17
CA LEU A 42 -4.26 -1.02 4.74
C LEU A 42 -5.47 -1.04 5.68
N LEU A 43 -6.52 -1.77 5.28
CA LEU A 43 -7.71 -1.92 6.11
C LEU A 43 -7.40 -2.73 7.38
N ASN A 44 -6.77 -3.88 7.24
CA ASN A 44 -6.49 -4.77 8.36
C ASN A 44 -5.51 -4.17 9.36
N GLU A 45 -4.58 -3.32 8.90
CA GLU A 45 -3.62 -2.63 9.76
C GLU A 45 -4.17 -1.31 10.32
N GLY A 46 -5.43 -0.96 9.99
CA GLY A 46 -6.08 0.20 10.56
C GLY A 46 -5.72 1.53 9.93
N TYR A 47 -5.13 1.54 8.74
CA TYR A 47 -4.74 2.78 8.04
C TYR A 47 -5.89 3.43 7.29
N ILE A 48 -6.88 2.66 6.86
CA ILE A 48 -8.06 3.16 6.15
C ILE A 48 -9.33 2.65 6.83
N ALA A 49 -10.45 3.33 6.59
CA ALA A 49 -11.72 2.94 7.20
C ALA A 49 -12.36 1.75 6.49
N LYS A 50 -12.31 1.75 5.16
CA LYS A 50 -12.83 0.66 4.32
C LYS A 50 -12.38 0.84 2.89
N TYR A 51 -12.61 -0.17 2.05
CA TYR A 51 -12.52 -0.03 0.60
C TYR A 51 -13.65 -0.81 -0.05
N ASP A 52 -14.05 -0.35 -1.23
CA ASP A 52 -15.09 -0.98 -2.05
C ASP A 52 -14.56 -1.16 -3.47
N ILE A 53 -14.99 -2.22 -4.14
CA ILE A 53 -14.70 -2.41 -5.56
C ILE A 53 -15.91 -1.92 -6.35
N VAL A 54 -15.70 -0.89 -7.14
CA VAL A 54 -16.75 -0.28 -7.97
C VAL A 54 -16.54 -0.68 -9.41
N GLU A 55 -17.54 -1.30 -10.01
CA GLU A 55 -17.50 -1.69 -11.41
C GLU A 55 -18.24 -0.66 -12.26
N ASP A 56 -17.58 -0.19 -13.33
CA ASP A 56 -18.17 0.71 -14.31
C ASP A 56 -17.81 0.18 -15.70
N GLY A 57 -18.76 -0.53 -16.31
CA GLY A 57 -18.51 -1.21 -17.57
C GLY A 57 -17.48 -2.31 -17.41
N SER A 58 -16.40 -2.25 -18.20
CA SER A 58 -15.29 -3.21 -18.12
C SER A 58 -14.19 -2.79 -17.14
N PHE A 59 -14.34 -1.62 -16.51
CA PHE A 59 -13.34 -1.10 -15.58
C PHE A 59 -13.75 -1.34 -14.14
N LYS A 60 -12.76 -1.66 -13.32
CA LYS A 60 -12.94 -1.79 -11.87
C LYS A 60 -12.08 -0.76 -11.17
N THR A 61 -12.65 -0.14 -10.16
CA THR A 61 -12.00 0.90 -9.36
C THR A 61 -12.06 0.49 -7.90
N ILE A 62 -10.96 0.69 -7.17
CA ILE A 62 -10.94 0.55 -5.72
C ILE A 62 -11.29 1.92 -5.15
N ARG A 63 -12.41 2.02 -4.45
CA ARG A 63 -12.77 3.24 -3.73
C ARG A 63 -12.36 3.10 -2.29
N ILE A 64 -11.35 3.84 -1.89
CA ILE A 64 -10.78 3.79 -0.55
C ILE A 64 -11.38 4.92 0.28
N THR A 65 -11.97 4.57 1.42
CA THR A 65 -12.45 5.55 2.38
C THR A 65 -11.33 5.81 3.38
N LEU A 66 -10.82 7.03 3.39
CA LEU A 66 -9.70 7.43 4.23
C LEU A 66 -10.15 7.55 5.69
N LYS A 67 -9.18 7.47 6.58
CA LYS A 67 -9.40 7.50 8.01
C LYS A 67 -8.65 8.68 8.61
N TYR A 68 -9.34 9.42 9.48
CA TYR A 68 -8.76 10.56 10.18
C TYR A 68 -8.99 10.37 11.67
N GLY A 69 -8.34 11.20 12.49
CA GLY A 69 -8.57 11.22 13.94
C GLY A 69 -9.86 11.96 14.30
N VAL A 70 -9.87 12.61 15.44
CA VAL A 70 -11.06 13.31 15.95
C VAL A 70 -11.53 14.39 14.98
N ASP A 71 -10.60 15.02 14.29
CA ASP A 71 -10.89 15.93 13.20
C ASP A 71 -9.99 15.61 11.99
N LYS A 72 -10.28 16.22 10.84
CA LYS A 72 -9.55 15.95 9.59
C LYS A 72 -8.11 16.46 9.58
N ASN A 73 -7.68 17.15 10.63
CA ASN A 73 -6.28 17.58 10.74
C ASN A 73 -5.39 16.46 11.28
N GLU A 74 -5.99 15.43 11.89
CA GLU A 74 -5.27 14.28 12.44
C GLU A 74 -5.24 13.14 11.43
N LYS A 75 -4.20 13.09 10.63
CA LYS A 75 -4.02 12.02 9.64
C LYS A 75 -3.63 10.71 10.32
N VAL A 76 -4.26 9.61 9.93
CA VAL A 76 -3.88 8.28 10.38
C VAL A 76 -2.64 7.79 9.61
N ILE A 77 -2.59 8.05 8.31
CA ILE A 77 -1.41 7.74 7.51
C ILE A 77 -0.47 8.94 7.54
N SER A 78 0.72 8.75 8.11
CA SER A 78 1.74 9.79 8.17
C SER A 78 2.67 9.74 6.96
N GLY A 79 2.92 8.56 6.41
CA GLY A 79 3.79 8.43 5.25
C GLY A 79 3.52 7.17 4.45
N LEU A 80 3.84 7.25 3.16
CA LEU A 80 3.78 6.15 2.20
C LEU A 80 5.03 6.26 1.33
N LYS A 81 5.82 5.19 1.28
CA LYS A 81 7.06 5.20 0.50
C LYS A 81 7.14 3.97 -0.39
N ARG A 82 7.29 4.18 -1.69
CA ARG A 82 7.57 3.11 -2.64
C ARG A 82 9.02 2.67 -2.47
N ILE A 83 9.25 1.38 -2.31
CA ILE A 83 10.60 0.83 -2.11
C ILE A 83 11.09 0.14 -3.37
N SER A 84 10.49 -1.00 -3.75
CA SER A 84 10.83 -1.69 -4.98
C SER A 84 10.18 -0.98 -6.17
N LYS A 85 10.96 -0.70 -7.20
CA LYS A 85 10.49 0.05 -8.38
C LYS A 85 10.78 -0.77 -9.63
N PRO A 86 10.03 -0.56 -10.73
CA PRO A 86 10.28 -1.30 -11.96
C PRO A 86 11.73 -1.26 -12.45
N GLY A 87 12.41 -0.12 -12.27
CA GLY A 87 13.81 0.04 -12.65
C GLY A 87 14.83 -0.39 -11.61
N LEU A 88 14.38 -0.68 -10.39
CA LEU A 88 15.25 -1.06 -9.28
C LEU A 88 14.46 -1.89 -8.27
N ARG A 89 14.43 -3.21 -8.49
CA ARG A 89 13.71 -4.13 -7.61
C ARG A 89 14.48 -4.34 -6.31
N VAL A 90 13.74 -4.41 -5.20
CA VAL A 90 14.29 -4.60 -3.86
C VAL A 90 13.68 -5.85 -3.23
N TYR A 91 14.54 -6.78 -2.83
CA TYR A 91 14.13 -8.04 -2.23
C TYR A 91 14.79 -8.18 -0.84
N ALA A 92 14.14 -8.92 0.03
CA ALA A 92 14.70 -9.28 1.33
C ALA A 92 14.31 -10.71 1.67
N ASN A 93 15.24 -11.44 2.29
CA ASN A 93 14.93 -12.77 2.82
C ASN A 93 14.23 -12.61 4.18
N SER A 94 13.72 -13.72 4.72
CA SER A 94 12.93 -13.70 5.97
C SER A 94 13.68 -13.14 7.18
N GLU A 95 15.02 -13.25 7.17
CA GLU A 95 15.85 -12.77 8.28
C GLU A 95 16.19 -11.30 8.18
N GLU A 96 16.06 -10.73 6.98
CA GLU A 96 16.47 -9.35 6.69
C GLU A 96 15.27 -8.44 6.36
N LEU A 97 14.06 -8.86 6.66
CA LEU A 97 12.86 -8.05 6.38
C LEU A 97 12.94 -6.72 7.14
N PRO A 98 12.67 -5.60 6.46
CA PRO A 98 12.76 -4.29 7.10
C PRO A 98 11.68 -4.10 8.15
N ARG A 99 12.01 -3.30 9.16
CA ARG A 99 11.05 -2.82 10.17
C ARG A 99 10.87 -1.33 9.94
N VAL A 100 9.62 -0.91 9.82
CA VAL A 100 9.27 0.50 9.60
C VAL A 100 9.05 1.15 10.96
N LEU A 101 9.82 2.21 11.26
CA LEU A 101 9.73 2.93 12.54
C LEU A 101 9.80 1.97 13.75
N GLY A 102 10.77 1.06 13.76
CA GLY A 102 10.96 0.12 14.86
C GLY A 102 9.81 -0.86 15.07
N GLY A 103 8.97 -1.06 14.05
CA GLY A 103 7.82 -1.96 14.10
C GLY A 103 6.48 -1.25 14.27
N LEU A 104 6.46 0.07 14.43
CA LEU A 104 5.22 0.85 14.52
C LEU A 104 4.55 1.00 13.16
N GLY A 105 5.32 1.04 12.08
CA GLY A 105 4.81 1.07 10.72
C GLY A 105 4.76 -0.33 10.11
N THR A 106 4.43 -0.40 8.84
CA THR A 106 4.22 -1.65 8.11
C THR A 106 4.99 -1.62 6.80
N ALA A 107 5.73 -2.70 6.52
CA ALA A 107 6.26 -2.97 5.19
C ALA A 107 5.34 -3.97 4.51
N ILE A 108 5.04 -3.74 3.23
CA ILE A 108 4.23 -4.66 2.43
C ILE A 108 5.16 -5.45 1.53
N ILE A 109 5.09 -6.77 1.63
CA ILE A 109 6.00 -7.70 0.99
C ILE A 109 5.22 -8.61 0.03
N SER A 110 5.69 -8.75 -1.20
CA SER A 110 5.16 -9.71 -2.16
C SER A 110 5.95 -11.00 -2.04
N THR A 111 5.31 -12.04 -1.54
CA THR A 111 5.94 -13.34 -1.27
C THR A 111 5.29 -14.44 -2.09
N ASN A 112 5.85 -15.65 -2.02
CA ASN A 112 5.21 -16.83 -2.61
C ASN A 112 3.95 -17.25 -1.87
N GLN A 113 3.70 -16.68 -0.68
CA GLN A 113 2.48 -16.89 0.11
C GLN A 113 1.46 -15.75 -0.13
N GLY A 114 1.75 -14.85 -1.06
CA GLY A 114 0.90 -13.70 -1.38
C GLY A 114 1.50 -12.38 -0.92
N VAL A 115 0.71 -11.32 -1.05
CA VAL A 115 1.09 -9.97 -0.61
C VAL A 115 0.69 -9.83 0.84
N ILE A 116 1.67 -9.69 1.71
CA ILE A 116 1.48 -9.71 3.17
C ILE A 116 2.33 -8.64 3.84
N THR A 117 2.14 -8.45 5.15
CA THR A 117 2.96 -7.53 5.93
C THR A 117 4.30 -8.17 6.28
N ASP A 118 5.27 -7.34 6.65
CA ASP A 118 6.57 -7.81 7.14
C ASP A 118 6.41 -8.68 8.40
N LYS A 119 5.47 -8.35 9.28
CA LYS A 119 5.19 -9.13 10.49
C LYS A 119 4.71 -10.54 10.13
N GLU A 120 3.77 -10.61 9.20
CA GLU A 120 3.23 -11.90 8.72
C GLU A 120 4.34 -12.71 8.02
N ALA A 121 5.15 -12.05 7.19
CA ALA A 121 6.25 -12.71 6.48
C ALA A 121 7.27 -13.30 7.45
N ARG A 122 7.63 -12.56 8.52
CA ARG A 122 8.53 -13.08 9.56
C ARG A 122 7.93 -14.30 10.26
N LYS A 123 6.64 -14.23 10.57
CA LYS A 123 5.92 -15.32 11.22
C LYS A 123 5.90 -16.58 10.36
N LEU A 124 5.73 -16.42 9.05
CA LEU A 124 5.73 -17.53 8.11
C LEU A 124 7.13 -17.99 7.70
N GLY A 125 8.17 -17.19 8.03
CA GLY A 125 9.54 -17.50 7.65
C GLY A 125 9.80 -17.34 6.16
N VAL A 126 9.14 -16.39 5.50
CA VAL A 126 9.28 -16.15 4.05
C VAL A 126 9.79 -14.74 3.79
N GLY A 127 10.54 -14.59 2.69
CA GLY A 127 10.97 -13.32 2.17
C GLY A 127 10.30 -13.03 0.83
N GLY A 128 10.63 -11.90 0.24
CA GLY A 128 10.07 -11.52 -1.05
C GLY A 128 10.45 -10.12 -1.46
N GLU A 129 9.68 -9.58 -2.39
CA GLU A 129 9.88 -8.23 -2.89
C GLU A 129 9.28 -7.22 -1.91
N VAL A 130 10.11 -6.25 -1.49
CA VAL A 130 9.67 -5.18 -0.57
C VAL A 130 9.00 -4.10 -1.39
N LEU A 131 7.67 -4.08 -1.38
CA LEU A 131 6.88 -3.19 -2.24
C LEU A 131 6.89 -1.75 -1.75
N CYS A 132 6.53 -1.53 -0.51
CA CYS A 132 6.38 -0.18 0.05
C CYS A 132 6.36 -0.20 1.57
N PHE A 133 6.52 0.99 2.15
CA PHE A 133 6.38 1.22 3.58
C PHE A 133 5.20 2.15 3.84
N ILE A 134 4.46 1.88 4.91
CA ILE A 134 3.33 2.69 5.37
C ILE A 134 3.55 2.97 6.87
N TRP A 135 3.30 4.18 7.29
CA TRP A 135 3.35 4.53 8.71
C TRP A 135 2.46 5.71 9.06
#